data_f51edada0cdbf16621a8caff011bc6d7
#
_entry.id   f51edada0cdbf16621a8caff011bc6d7
#
_cell.length_a   1.000
_cell.length_b   1.000
_cell.length_c   1.000
_cell.angle_alpha   90.00
_cell.angle_beta   90.00
_cell.angle_gamma   90.00
#
_symmetry.space_group_name_H-M   'P 1'
#
loop_
_entity.id
_entity.type
_entity.pdbx_description
1 polymer ?
#
loop_
_entity_poly.entity_id
_entity_poly.type
_entity_poly.pdbx_seq_one_letter_code
_entity_poly.pdbx_strand_id
1 'polypeptide(L)'
;MTIKARFLRITHIFFAILMLIQLLPDKSQKEVCTSSLIVFAIATEAVVIILSFLIKKKESLSLTLDIFGFIYVFMTVWTLATAKFDLLNDLLFPAPGKVIAQFAEDKTVILTNIKSSVGIIIQGFLLAAVAAIPLGLLIGLNARLGN
;
A
#
# COMPACT_ATOMS: atom_id res chain seq x y z
N MET A 1 -32.60 0.54 6.75
CA MET A 1 -31.20 0.31 7.06
C MET A 1 -30.37 0.95 5.95
N THR A 2 -29.60 2.00 6.22
CA THR A 2 -28.90 2.80 5.20
C THR A 2 -27.76 1.99 4.58
N ILE A 3 -27.56 2.13 3.27
CA ILE A 3 -26.45 1.49 2.50
C ILE A 3 -25.10 1.69 3.19
N LYS A 4 -24.88 2.87 3.78
CA LYS A 4 -23.71 3.22 4.61
C LYS A 4 -23.42 2.21 5.73
N ALA A 5 -24.44 1.76 6.46
CA ALA A 5 -24.30 0.81 7.57
C ALA A 5 -24.00 -0.63 7.08
N ARG A 6 -24.35 -0.95 5.83
CA ARG A 6 -24.12 -2.27 5.23
C ARG A 6 -22.66 -2.41 4.77
N PHE A 7 -22.11 -1.40 4.08
CA PHE A 7 -20.72 -1.40 3.63
C PHE A 7 -19.73 -1.33 4.80
N LEU A 8 -20.00 -0.48 5.78
CA LEU A 8 -19.19 -0.40 6.99
C LEU A 8 -19.09 -1.78 7.68
N ARG A 9 -20.22 -2.50 7.78
CA ARG A 9 -20.25 -3.85 8.36
C ARG A 9 -19.42 -4.87 7.61
N ILE A 10 -19.42 -4.86 6.27
CA ILE A 10 -18.67 -5.82 5.45
C ILE A 10 -17.17 -5.62 5.63
N THR A 11 -16.68 -4.39 5.60
CA THR A 11 -15.26 -4.06 5.80
C THR A 11 -14.79 -4.52 7.20
N HIS A 12 -15.56 -4.24 8.25
CA HIS A 12 -15.26 -4.68 9.61
C HIS A 12 -15.31 -6.22 9.77
N ILE A 13 -16.17 -6.91 9.00
CA ILE A 13 -16.19 -8.38 8.98
C ILE A 13 -14.89 -8.91 8.41
N PHE A 14 -14.39 -8.35 7.32
CA PHE A 14 -13.09 -8.75 6.75
C PHE A 14 -11.93 -8.47 7.69
N PHE A 15 -11.94 -7.34 8.38
CA PHE A 15 -10.99 -7.07 9.46
C PHE A 15 -11.06 -8.11 10.57
N ALA A 16 -12.28 -8.45 11.05
CA ALA A 16 -12.46 -9.47 12.08
C ALA A 16 -11.97 -10.85 11.62
N ILE A 17 -12.21 -11.23 10.36
CA ILE A 17 -11.70 -12.47 9.78
C ILE A 17 -10.16 -12.47 9.77
N LEU A 18 -9.54 -11.37 9.34
CA LEU A 18 -8.07 -11.23 9.37
C LEU A 18 -7.53 -11.42 10.78
N MET A 19 -8.16 -10.80 11.79
CA MET A 19 -7.76 -10.93 13.20
C MET A 19 -7.95 -12.34 13.73
N LEU A 20 -9.07 -13.01 13.41
CA LEU A 20 -9.34 -14.38 13.82
C LEU A 20 -8.30 -15.37 13.26
N ILE A 21 -7.88 -15.17 12.01
CA ILE A 21 -6.85 -16.01 11.38
C ILE A 21 -5.49 -15.87 12.09
N GLN A 22 -5.19 -14.71 12.69
CA GLN A 22 -3.95 -14.56 13.46
C GLN A 22 -3.93 -15.43 14.73
N LEU A 23 -5.09 -15.83 15.26
CA LEU A 23 -5.19 -16.72 16.42
C LEU A 23 -4.90 -18.21 16.08
N LEU A 24 -4.95 -18.57 14.80
CA LEU A 24 -4.61 -19.91 14.37
C LEU A 24 -3.09 -20.13 14.48
N PRO A 25 -2.65 -21.37 14.83
CA PRO A 25 -1.23 -21.68 14.88
C PRO A 25 -0.59 -21.57 13.50
N ASP A 26 0.63 -21.01 13.47
CA ASP A 26 1.44 -20.94 12.26
C ASP A 26 2.03 -22.33 11.97
N LYS A 27 1.89 -22.82 10.74
CA LYS A 27 2.58 -24.03 10.27
C LYS A 27 4.00 -23.73 9.83
N SER A 28 4.24 -22.51 9.38
CA SER A 28 5.58 -22.06 9.02
C SER A 28 6.47 -22.04 10.24
N GLN A 29 7.59 -22.75 10.20
CA GLN A 29 8.65 -22.70 11.25
C GLN A 29 9.51 -21.43 11.16
N LYS A 30 9.14 -20.49 10.31
CA LYS A 30 9.87 -19.26 9.99
C LYS A 30 9.31 -18.08 10.80
N GLU A 31 10.12 -17.03 10.92
CA GLU A 31 9.65 -15.79 11.57
C GLU A 31 8.50 -15.15 10.79
N VAL A 32 7.31 -15.20 11.34
CA VAL A 32 6.08 -14.67 10.73
C VAL A 32 5.81 -13.23 11.15
N CYS A 33 6.37 -12.77 12.26
CA CYS A 33 6.16 -11.44 12.85
C CYS A 33 4.67 -11.07 12.96
N THR A 34 3.85 -11.99 13.47
CA THR A 34 2.40 -11.84 13.61
C THR A 34 2.00 -10.57 14.34
N SER A 35 2.77 -10.14 15.35
CA SER A 35 2.54 -8.91 16.11
C SER A 35 2.56 -7.66 15.22
N SER A 36 3.47 -7.59 14.26
CA SER A 36 3.58 -6.45 13.33
C SER A 36 2.36 -6.36 12.42
N LEU A 37 1.84 -7.51 11.95
CA LEU A 37 0.62 -7.56 11.15
C LEU A 37 -0.61 -7.13 11.97
N ILE A 38 -0.71 -7.57 13.23
CA ILE A 38 -1.80 -7.16 14.13
C ILE A 38 -1.78 -5.65 14.36
N VAL A 39 -0.62 -5.07 14.67
CA VAL A 39 -0.49 -3.62 14.86
C VAL A 39 -0.87 -2.87 13.59
N PHE A 40 -0.42 -3.32 12.43
CA PHE A 40 -0.80 -2.74 11.15
C PHE A 40 -2.32 -2.82 10.89
N ALA A 41 -2.94 -3.97 11.14
CA ALA A 41 -4.37 -4.16 10.96
C ALA A 41 -5.19 -3.25 11.90
N ILE A 42 -4.78 -3.11 13.15
CA ILE A 42 -5.44 -2.20 14.11
C ILE A 42 -5.26 -0.74 13.67
N ALA A 43 -4.06 -0.34 13.23
CA ALA A 43 -3.81 1.01 12.76
C ALA A 43 -4.64 1.35 11.52
N THR A 44 -4.73 0.44 10.55
CA THR A 44 -5.57 0.63 9.35
C THR A 44 -7.04 0.69 9.69
N GLU A 45 -7.53 -0.12 10.62
CA GLU A 45 -8.92 -0.07 11.08
C GLU A 45 -9.24 1.25 11.80
N ALA A 46 -8.34 1.77 12.62
CA ALA A 46 -8.48 3.09 13.22
C ALA A 46 -8.61 4.18 12.16
N VAL A 47 -7.81 4.12 11.09
CA VAL A 47 -7.90 5.04 9.94
C VAL A 47 -9.26 4.90 9.24
N VAL A 48 -9.75 3.69 9.00
CA VAL A 48 -11.08 3.45 8.42
C VAL A 48 -12.19 4.09 9.25
N ILE A 49 -12.14 3.93 10.57
CA ILE A 49 -13.10 4.53 11.48
C ILE A 49 -13.04 6.06 11.41
N ILE A 50 -11.85 6.67 11.49
CA ILE A 50 -11.65 8.12 11.38
C ILE A 50 -12.18 8.64 10.04
N LEU A 51 -11.82 8.01 8.92
CA LEU A 51 -12.27 8.40 7.60
C LEU A 51 -13.79 8.29 7.45
N SER A 52 -14.42 7.30 8.09
CA SER A 52 -15.88 7.14 8.07
C SER A 52 -16.62 8.30 8.73
N PHE A 53 -16.00 8.98 9.71
CA PHE A 53 -16.54 10.21 10.32
C PHE A 53 -16.21 11.46 9.48
N LEU A 54 -15.05 11.52 8.85
CA LEU A 54 -14.61 12.70 8.08
C LEU A 54 -15.30 12.79 6.72
N ILE A 55 -15.48 11.66 6.02
CA ILE A 55 -16.04 11.63 4.67
C ILE A 55 -17.56 11.75 4.72
N LYS A 56 -18.09 12.93 4.34
CA LYS A 56 -19.53 13.18 4.28
C LYS A 56 -20.19 12.65 3.00
N LYS A 57 -19.41 12.54 1.91
CA LYS A 57 -19.91 12.14 0.60
C LYS A 57 -20.04 10.62 0.52
N LYS A 58 -21.24 10.10 0.28
CA LYS A 58 -21.54 8.66 0.28
C LYS A 58 -20.71 7.84 -0.71
N GLU A 59 -20.53 8.35 -1.93
CA GLU A 59 -19.77 7.66 -2.98
C GLU A 59 -18.29 7.52 -2.61
N SER A 60 -17.67 8.61 -2.15
CA SER A 60 -16.27 8.59 -1.70
C SER A 60 -16.07 7.66 -0.49
N LEU A 61 -17.03 7.65 0.44
CA LEU A 61 -16.97 6.73 1.58
C LEU A 61 -17.09 5.28 1.13
N SER A 62 -18.01 4.96 0.20
CA SER A 62 -18.15 3.60 -0.31
C SER A 62 -16.84 3.12 -0.95
N LEU A 63 -16.29 3.92 -1.86
CA LEU A 63 -15.01 3.59 -2.52
C LEU A 63 -13.87 3.38 -1.50
N THR A 64 -13.77 4.25 -0.49
CA THR A 64 -12.76 4.11 0.56
C THR A 64 -12.92 2.80 1.32
N LEU A 65 -14.14 2.46 1.73
CA LEU A 65 -14.41 1.22 2.46
C LEU A 65 -14.16 -0.03 1.60
N ASP A 66 -14.49 0.02 0.31
CA ASP A 66 -14.23 -1.07 -0.63
C ASP A 66 -12.72 -1.31 -0.81
N ILE A 67 -11.91 -0.25 -0.89
CA ILE A 67 -10.45 -0.34 -0.97
C ILE A 67 -9.88 -1.02 0.31
N PHE A 68 -10.28 -0.58 1.49
CA PHE A 68 -9.81 -1.20 2.73
C PHE A 68 -10.32 -2.63 2.90
N GLY A 69 -11.56 -2.91 2.49
CA GLY A 69 -12.09 -4.27 2.45
C GLY A 69 -11.25 -5.19 1.56
N PHE A 70 -10.88 -4.72 0.37
CA PHE A 70 -9.98 -5.45 -0.53
C PHE A 70 -8.60 -5.69 0.09
N ILE A 71 -8.03 -4.68 0.77
CA ILE A 71 -6.74 -4.81 1.48
C ILE A 71 -6.84 -5.91 2.55
N TYR A 72 -7.91 -5.95 3.35
CA TYR A 72 -8.07 -6.97 4.39
C TYR A 72 -8.22 -8.37 3.80
N VAL A 73 -9.00 -8.53 2.72
CA VAL A 73 -9.13 -9.81 2.00
C VAL A 73 -7.78 -10.25 1.44
N PHE A 74 -7.05 -9.35 0.80
CA PHE A 74 -5.73 -9.62 0.24
C PHE A 74 -4.74 -10.06 1.33
N MET A 75 -4.66 -9.32 2.45
CA MET A 75 -3.81 -9.66 3.59
C MET A 75 -4.19 -11.02 4.21
N THR A 76 -5.50 -11.32 4.27
CA THR A 76 -6.01 -12.60 4.75
C THR A 76 -5.52 -13.76 3.87
N VAL A 77 -5.72 -13.67 2.56
CA VAL A 77 -5.28 -14.69 1.60
C VAL A 77 -3.77 -14.86 1.63
N TRP A 78 -3.03 -13.76 1.66
CA TRP A 78 -1.56 -13.78 1.73
C TRP A 78 -1.08 -14.46 3.03
N THR A 79 -1.65 -14.11 4.19
CA THR A 79 -1.31 -14.75 5.47
C THR A 79 -1.62 -16.25 5.46
N LEU A 80 -2.77 -16.64 4.93
CA LEU A 80 -3.15 -18.05 4.80
C LEU A 80 -2.15 -18.82 3.93
N ALA A 81 -1.79 -18.28 2.78
CA ALA A 81 -0.89 -18.93 1.82
C ALA A 81 0.55 -19.07 2.36
N THR A 82 1.05 -18.08 3.10
CA THR A 82 2.44 -18.05 3.57
C THR A 82 2.60 -18.60 5.00
N ALA A 83 1.90 -18.01 5.98
CA ALA A 83 2.11 -18.31 7.39
C ALA A 83 1.35 -19.56 7.86
N LYS A 84 0.10 -19.75 7.41
CA LYS A 84 -0.79 -20.79 7.95
C LYS A 84 -0.67 -22.11 7.20
N PHE A 85 -0.56 -22.08 5.88
CA PHE A 85 -0.48 -23.29 5.05
C PHE A 85 0.93 -23.58 4.53
N ASP A 86 1.87 -22.63 4.62
CA ASP A 86 3.25 -22.74 4.11
C ASP A 86 3.32 -23.21 2.64
N LEU A 87 2.39 -22.70 1.82
CA LEU A 87 2.27 -23.06 0.40
C LEU A 87 3.35 -22.37 -0.47
N LEU A 88 3.90 -21.26 -0.01
CA LEU A 88 4.80 -20.42 -0.78
C LEU A 88 6.20 -20.37 -0.16
N ASN A 89 7.20 -20.29 -1.00
CA ASN A 89 8.59 -20.17 -0.55
C ASN A 89 8.82 -18.76 0.07
N ASP A 90 9.28 -18.73 1.33
CA ASP A 90 9.50 -17.51 2.11
C ASP A 90 10.54 -16.54 1.49
N LEU A 91 11.49 -17.05 0.69
CA LEU A 91 12.45 -16.20 -0.01
C LEU A 91 11.80 -15.33 -1.10
N LEU A 92 10.77 -15.86 -1.76
CA LEU A 92 10.06 -15.15 -2.83
C LEU A 92 8.79 -14.46 -2.31
N PHE A 93 8.12 -15.09 -1.35
CA PHE A 93 6.86 -14.63 -0.79
C PHE A 93 6.91 -14.67 0.75
N PRO A 94 7.61 -13.71 1.39
CA PRO A 94 7.64 -13.64 2.85
C PRO A 94 6.24 -13.38 3.43
N ALA A 95 6.03 -13.78 4.67
CA ALA A 95 4.78 -13.50 5.38
C ALA A 95 4.54 -11.97 5.50
N PRO A 96 3.29 -11.50 5.40
CA PRO A 96 3.01 -10.05 5.41
C PRO A 96 3.47 -9.36 6.71
N GLY A 97 3.40 -10.05 7.86
CA GLY A 97 3.91 -9.53 9.12
C GLY A 97 5.42 -9.27 9.09
N LYS A 98 6.19 -10.15 8.43
CA LYS A 98 7.65 -9.99 8.26
C LYS A 98 7.97 -8.79 7.36
N VAL A 99 7.21 -8.61 6.27
CA VAL A 99 7.38 -7.44 5.40
C VAL A 99 7.11 -6.14 6.15
N ILE A 100 6.04 -6.08 6.94
CA ILE A 100 5.70 -4.89 7.74
C ILE A 100 6.77 -4.61 8.80
N ALA A 101 7.28 -5.64 9.48
CA ALA A 101 8.37 -5.52 10.45
C ALA A 101 9.63 -4.93 9.80
N GLN A 102 10.01 -5.45 8.62
CA GLN A 102 11.17 -4.99 7.87
C GLN A 102 11.05 -3.52 7.45
N PHE A 103 9.86 -3.07 7.04
CA PHE A 103 9.63 -1.64 6.77
C PHE A 103 9.88 -0.75 7.99
N ALA A 104 9.53 -1.22 9.18
CA ALA A 104 9.75 -0.47 10.42
C ALA A 104 11.23 -0.43 10.82
N GLU A 105 11.96 -1.51 10.59
CA GLU A 105 13.40 -1.62 10.88
C GLU A 105 14.23 -0.79 9.90
N ASP A 106 13.97 -0.92 8.61
CA ASP A 106 14.74 -0.29 7.53
C ASP A 106 14.29 1.14 7.19
N LYS A 107 13.43 1.75 8.00
CA LYS A 107 12.87 3.10 7.73
C LYS A 107 13.93 4.13 7.32
N THR A 108 15.09 4.12 7.94
CA THR A 108 16.17 5.08 7.65
C THR A 108 16.77 4.84 6.26
N VAL A 109 17.01 3.57 5.93
CA VAL A 109 17.52 3.16 4.60
C VAL A 109 16.51 3.49 3.52
N ILE A 110 15.23 3.18 3.76
CA ILE A 110 14.13 3.48 2.84
C ILE A 110 14.04 4.98 2.58
N LEU A 111 14.04 5.81 3.63
CA LEU A 111 13.98 7.28 3.49
C LEU A 111 15.20 7.83 2.73
N THR A 112 16.39 7.31 2.98
CA THR A 112 17.60 7.71 2.26
C THR A 112 17.50 7.34 0.77
N ASN A 113 17.02 6.15 0.46
CA ASN A 113 16.83 5.69 -0.92
C ASN A 113 15.75 6.51 -1.65
N ILE A 114 14.63 6.83 -0.98
CA ILE A 114 13.60 7.70 -1.54
C ILE A 114 14.17 9.08 -1.84
N LYS A 115 14.91 9.69 -0.89
CA LYS A 115 15.53 10.99 -1.08
C LYS A 115 16.50 10.99 -2.27
N SER A 116 17.33 9.97 -2.39
CA SER A 116 18.28 9.81 -3.50
C SER A 116 17.53 9.66 -4.82
N SER A 117 16.52 8.78 -4.90
CA SER A 117 15.74 8.55 -6.11
C SER A 117 14.99 9.81 -6.56
N VAL A 118 14.34 10.51 -5.64
CA VAL A 118 13.65 11.78 -5.94
C VAL A 118 14.66 12.83 -6.41
N GLY A 119 15.84 12.90 -5.79
CA GLY A 119 16.91 13.80 -6.22
C GLY A 119 17.35 13.54 -7.67
N ILE A 120 17.57 12.28 -8.04
CA ILE A 120 17.94 11.89 -9.41
C ILE A 120 16.81 12.24 -10.41
N ILE A 121 15.57 11.97 -10.06
CA ILE A 121 14.41 12.29 -10.92
C ILE A 121 14.33 13.80 -11.16
N ILE A 122 14.44 14.61 -10.11
CA ILE A 122 14.38 16.08 -10.23
C ILE A 122 15.55 16.59 -11.08
N GLN A 123 16.76 16.12 -10.85
CA GLN A 123 17.93 16.49 -11.65
C GLN A 123 17.76 16.14 -13.12
N GLY A 124 17.31 14.91 -13.41
CA GLY A 124 17.04 14.46 -14.78
C GLY A 124 15.96 15.30 -15.46
N PHE A 125 14.88 15.60 -14.73
CA PHE A 125 13.82 16.48 -15.26
C PHE A 125 14.31 17.90 -15.58
N LEU A 126 15.08 18.50 -14.68
CA LEU A 126 15.62 19.83 -14.87
C LEU A 126 16.59 19.88 -16.07
N LEU A 127 17.49 18.90 -16.19
CA LEU A 127 18.41 18.81 -17.32
C LEU A 127 17.67 18.64 -18.64
N ALA A 128 16.64 17.78 -18.65
CA ALA A 128 15.80 17.59 -19.83
C ALA A 128 15.04 18.86 -20.20
N ALA A 129 14.49 19.59 -19.23
CA ALA A 129 13.78 20.84 -19.46
C ALA A 129 14.72 21.94 -20.02
N VAL A 130 15.93 22.09 -19.45
CA VAL A 130 16.93 23.04 -19.91
C VAL A 130 17.37 22.76 -21.35
N ALA A 131 17.43 21.49 -21.75
CA ALA A 131 17.76 21.14 -23.13
C ALA A 131 16.54 21.26 -24.08
N ALA A 132 15.39 20.78 -23.66
CA ALA A 132 14.19 20.69 -24.51
C ALA A 132 13.58 22.07 -24.81
N ILE A 133 13.57 23.00 -23.86
CA ILE A 133 12.97 24.33 -24.05
C ILE A 133 13.71 25.13 -25.14
N PRO A 134 15.04 25.29 -25.10
CA PRO A 134 15.77 26.00 -26.18
C PRO A 134 15.65 25.28 -27.53
N LEU A 135 15.75 23.94 -27.55
CA LEU A 135 15.60 23.18 -28.79
C LEU A 135 14.20 23.34 -29.39
N GLY A 136 13.18 23.29 -28.57
CA GLY A 136 11.78 23.50 -28.99
C GLY A 136 11.55 24.88 -29.58
N LEU A 137 12.14 25.92 -28.95
CA LEU A 137 12.09 27.28 -29.46
C LEU A 137 12.84 27.41 -30.80
N LEU A 138 14.03 26.85 -30.92
CA LEU A 138 14.81 26.90 -32.18
C LEU A 138 14.07 26.21 -33.32
N ILE A 139 13.45 25.06 -33.10
CA ILE A 139 12.66 24.34 -34.09
C ILE A 139 11.37 25.11 -34.44
N GLY A 140 10.68 25.66 -33.44
CA GLY A 140 9.43 26.39 -33.63
C GLY A 140 9.61 27.73 -34.36
N LEU A 141 10.75 28.41 -34.16
CA LEU A 141 11.07 29.67 -34.85
C LEU A 141 11.61 29.47 -36.26
N ASN A 142 12.08 28.29 -36.59
CA ASN A 142 12.69 28.00 -37.86
C ASN A 142 11.76 27.19 -38.78
N ALA A 143 11.03 27.87 -39.66
CA ALA A 143 10.07 27.27 -40.57
C ALA A 143 10.64 26.13 -41.47
N ARG A 144 12.00 26.08 -41.64
CA ARG A 144 12.68 25.01 -42.37
C ARG A 144 12.94 23.76 -41.55
N LEU A 145 12.94 23.86 -40.21
CA LEU A 145 13.19 22.73 -39.29
C LEU A 145 11.89 22.11 -38.77
N GLY A 146 10.76 22.81 -38.91
CA GLY A 146 9.45 22.40 -38.43
C GLY A 146 8.56 21.73 -39.49
N ASN A 147 9.01 21.58 -40.69
CA ASN A 147 8.37 20.80 -41.78
C ASN A 147 9.15 19.47 -41.90
#